data_210c30a7463347e49843fc915ea1f0d8
#
_entry.id   210c30a7463347e49843fc915ea1f0d8
#
_cell.length_a   1.000
_cell.length_b   1.000
_cell.length_c   1.000
_cell.angle_alpha   90.00
_cell.angle_beta   90.00
_cell.angle_gamma   90.00
#
_symmetry.space_group_name_H-M   'P 1'
#
loop_
_entity.id
_entity.type
_entity.pdbx_description
1 polymer ?
#
loop_
_entity_poly.entity_id
_entity_poly.type
_entity_poly.pdbx_seq_one_letter_code
_entity_poly.pdbx_strand_id
1 'polypeptide(L)'
;MEKARVYWFFGLSGSGKSTLSDAFALRLNDFGQHVFRLDGDELRKGVNKDLGFSQEDRMENVRRAAEMAQLALKQGFTVVASFISPEEIHREKVRSVLGEYVEMIFVDASIDTCRTRDVKGLYQQVEKGNIKEFTGVSAPFEMPNMEELRISTDGTTVEHCVNVLWEKLIVSRK
;
A
#
# COMPACT_ATOMS: atom_id res chain seq x y z
N MET A 1 2.23 -8.56 -24.59
CA MET A 1 1.51 -8.19 -23.33
C MET A 1 2.55 -8.10 -22.22
N GLU A 2 2.50 -7.05 -21.43
CA GLU A 2 3.37 -6.89 -20.28
C GLU A 2 3.05 -7.98 -19.23
N LYS A 3 4.10 -8.53 -18.57
CA LYS A 3 3.94 -9.60 -17.58
C LYS A 3 3.17 -9.04 -16.38
N ALA A 4 2.14 -9.72 -15.92
CA ALA A 4 1.38 -9.33 -14.73
C ALA A 4 2.30 -9.16 -13.51
N ARG A 5 2.06 -8.12 -12.71
CA ARG A 5 2.88 -7.74 -11.55
C ARG A 5 2.01 -7.34 -10.36
N VAL A 6 2.63 -7.24 -9.20
CA VAL A 6 2.02 -6.68 -7.99
C VAL A 6 2.67 -5.34 -7.70
N TYR A 7 1.88 -4.30 -7.63
CA TYR A 7 2.26 -2.97 -7.16
C TYR A 7 1.75 -2.79 -5.73
N TRP A 8 2.66 -2.87 -4.76
CA TRP A 8 2.33 -2.83 -3.34
C TRP A 8 2.63 -1.45 -2.75
N PHE A 9 1.57 -0.64 -2.61
CA PHE A 9 1.64 0.69 -2.03
C PHE A 9 1.62 0.60 -0.51
N PHE A 10 2.62 1.17 0.15
CA PHE A 10 2.68 1.17 1.61
C PHE A 10 3.08 2.56 2.15
N GLY A 11 2.81 2.81 3.44
CA GLY A 11 3.04 4.09 4.10
C GLY A 11 2.03 4.38 5.20
N LEU A 12 2.13 5.55 5.82
CA LEU A 12 1.30 5.97 6.94
C LEU A 12 -0.19 6.06 6.58
N SER A 13 -1.08 5.94 7.57
CA SER A 13 -2.49 6.33 7.40
C SER A 13 -2.56 7.81 7.01
N GLY A 14 -3.40 8.15 6.05
CA GLY A 14 -3.47 9.53 5.54
C GLY A 14 -2.39 9.93 4.52
N SER A 15 -1.42 9.06 4.20
CA SER A 15 -0.38 9.38 3.21
C SER A 15 -0.88 9.43 1.75
N GLY A 16 -2.14 9.04 1.49
CA GLY A 16 -2.72 9.06 0.14
C GLY A 16 -2.59 7.74 -0.62
N LYS A 17 -2.18 6.64 0.04
CA LYS A 17 -2.01 5.31 -0.59
C LYS A 17 -3.20 4.87 -1.43
N SER A 18 -4.39 4.80 -0.82
CA SER A 18 -5.60 4.31 -1.51
C SER A 18 -5.95 5.19 -2.71
N THR A 19 -5.89 6.52 -2.54
CA THR A 19 -6.15 7.47 -3.64
C THR A 19 -5.17 7.28 -4.81
N LEU A 20 -3.87 7.15 -4.49
CA LEU A 20 -2.83 6.99 -5.51
C LEU A 20 -2.90 5.61 -6.17
N SER A 21 -3.10 4.55 -5.38
CA SER A 21 -3.24 3.19 -5.90
C SER A 21 -4.47 3.02 -6.77
N ASP A 22 -5.58 3.67 -6.41
CA ASP A 22 -6.82 3.68 -7.20
C ASP A 22 -6.62 4.35 -8.56
N ALA A 23 -6.01 5.54 -8.57
CA ALA A 23 -5.72 6.26 -9.80
C ALA A 23 -4.72 5.49 -10.70
N PHE A 24 -3.71 4.85 -10.10
CA PHE A 24 -2.77 4.01 -10.83
C PHE A 24 -3.44 2.76 -11.42
N ALA A 25 -4.33 2.11 -10.65
CA ALA A 25 -5.11 0.96 -11.10
C ALA A 25 -6.03 1.30 -12.29
N LEU A 26 -6.69 2.47 -12.25
CA LEU A 26 -7.50 2.95 -13.37
C LEU A 26 -6.66 3.12 -14.62
N ARG A 27 -5.49 3.75 -14.53
CA ARG A 27 -4.60 3.94 -15.67
C ARG A 27 -4.10 2.61 -16.25
N LEU A 28 -3.82 1.61 -15.41
CA LEU A 28 -3.44 0.27 -15.87
C LEU A 28 -4.61 -0.41 -16.61
N ASN A 29 -5.84 -0.26 -16.14
CA ASN A 29 -7.03 -0.76 -16.85
C ASN A 29 -7.21 -0.08 -18.20
N ASP A 30 -7.06 1.25 -18.28
CA ASP A 30 -7.14 2.02 -19.52
C ASP A 30 -6.05 1.60 -20.51
N PHE A 31 -4.92 1.12 -19.99
CA PHE A 31 -3.81 0.56 -20.79
C PHE A 31 -4.06 -0.91 -21.21
N GLY A 32 -5.21 -1.49 -20.85
CA GLY A 32 -5.62 -2.84 -21.24
C GLY A 32 -5.15 -3.96 -20.30
N GLN A 33 -4.68 -3.64 -19.10
CA GLN A 33 -4.37 -4.65 -18.09
C GLN A 33 -5.62 -5.01 -17.26
N HIS A 34 -5.77 -6.29 -16.94
CA HIS A 34 -6.78 -6.74 -15.97
C HIS A 34 -6.25 -6.53 -14.56
N VAL A 35 -6.81 -5.57 -13.83
CA VAL A 35 -6.33 -5.19 -12.50
C VAL A 35 -7.21 -5.78 -11.41
N PHE A 36 -6.55 -6.46 -10.44
CA PHE A 36 -7.16 -6.91 -9.18
C PHE A 36 -6.68 -5.98 -8.05
N ARG A 37 -7.62 -5.36 -7.33
CA ARG A 37 -7.30 -4.42 -6.26
C ARG A 37 -7.44 -5.07 -4.89
N LEU A 38 -6.45 -4.81 -4.02
CA LEU A 38 -6.44 -5.22 -2.62
C LEU A 38 -6.22 -4.00 -1.73
N ASP A 39 -7.19 -3.68 -0.88
CA ASP A 39 -7.07 -2.63 0.12
C ASP A 39 -7.15 -3.24 1.53
N GLY A 40 -6.23 -2.84 2.40
CA GLY A 40 -6.13 -3.39 3.75
C GLY A 40 -7.34 -3.14 4.62
N ASP A 41 -8.01 -2.00 4.46
CA ASP A 41 -9.23 -1.68 5.21
C ASP A 41 -10.43 -2.49 4.69
N GLU A 42 -10.52 -2.70 3.38
CA GLU A 42 -11.58 -3.53 2.79
C GLU A 42 -11.43 -5.00 3.21
N LEU A 43 -10.20 -5.54 3.20
CA LEU A 43 -9.96 -6.89 3.69
C LEU A 43 -10.36 -7.07 5.15
N ARG A 44 -10.11 -6.08 6.00
CA ARG A 44 -10.51 -6.13 7.42
C ARG A 44 -12.02 -6.08 7.65
N LYS A 45 -12.81 -5.59 6.70
CA LYS A 45 -14.27 -5.65 6.74
C LYS A 45 -14.82 -7.04 6.37
N GLY A 46 -14.03 -7.84 5.67
CA GLY A 46 -14.45 -9.12 5.11
C GLY A 46 -13.52 -10.28 5.48
N VAL A 47 -12.62 -10.63 4.58
CA VAL A 47 -11.75 -11.81 4.66
C VAL A 47 -10.88 -11.83 5.93
N ASN A 48 -10.45 -10.67 6.40
CA ASN A 48 -9.57 -10.49 7.57
C ASN A 48 -10.31 -9.89 8.77
N LYS A 49 -11.65 -10.02 8.85
CA LYS A 49 -12.47 -9.48 9.95
C LYS A 49 -12.18 -10.11 11.31
N ASP A 50 -11.56 -11.27 11.32
CA ASP A 50 -11.12 -12.00 12.50
C ASP A 50 -9.83 -11.43 13.11
N LEU A 51 -9.09 -10.58 12.38
CA LEU A 51 -7.81 -10.04 12.81
C LEU A 51 -7.96 -8.69 13.52
N GLY A 52 -7.27 -8.56 14.66
CA GLY A 52 -7.08 -7.29 15.38
C GLY A 52 -5.90 -6.47 14.85
N PHE A 53 -5.22 -5.76 15.77
CA PHE A 53 -4.09 -4.89 15.45
C PHE A 53 -2.82 -5.27 16.22
N SER A 54 -2.78 -6.45 16.85
CA SER A 54 -1.54 -6.99 17.41
C SER A 54 -0.48 -7.16 16.33
N GLN A 55 0.77 -7.36 16.73
CA GLN A 55 1.86 -7.57 15.78
C GLN A 55 1.61 -8.85 14.95
N GLU A 56 1.13 -9.91 15.58
CA GLU A 56 0.76 -11.17 14.93
C GLU A 56 -0.38 -10.98 13.93
N ASP A 57 -1.43 -10.25 14.32
CA ASP A 57 -2.57 -9.98 13.43
C ASP A 57 -2.18 -9.10 12.24
N ARG A 58 -1.29 -8.12 12.45
CA ARG A 58 -0.75 -7.29 11.35
C ARG A 58 0.06 -8.14 10.37
N MET A 59 0.90 -9.05 10.88
CA MET A 59 1.67 -9.99 10.06
C MET A 59 0.74 -10.92 9.27
N GLU A 60 -0.26 -11.50 9.94
CA GLU A 60 -1.23 -12.39 9.28
C GLU A 60 -2.07 -11.67 8.24
N ASN A 61 -2.47 -10.42 8.49
CA ASN A 61 -3.16 -9.59 7.51
C ASN A 61 -2.34 -9.39 6.24
N VAL A 62 -1.06 -9.08 6.38
CA VAL A 62 -0.13 -8.93 5.25
C VAL A 62 0.11 -10.24 4.53
N ARG A 63 0.29 -11.35 5.28
CA ARG A 63 0.49 -12.67 4.71
C ARG A 63 -0.71 -13.10 3.85
N ARG A 64 -1.94 -13.00 4.38
CA ARG A 64 -3.16 -13.34 3.63
C ARG A 64 -3.30 -12.50 2.37
N ALA A 65 -3.02 -11.19 2.46
CA ALA A 65 -3.09 -10.30 1.30
C ALA A 65 -2.05 -10.65 0.23
N ALA A 66 -0.82 -11.00 0.61
CA ALA A 66 0.23 -11.42 -0.32
C ALA A 66 -0.13 -12.76 -1.03
N GLU A 67 -0.70 -13.73 -0.30
CA GLU A 67 -1.19 -14.98 -0.89
C GLU A 67 -2.35 -14.74 -1.88
N MET A 68 -3.28 -13.84 -1.55
CA MET A 68 -4.35 -13.46 -2.48
C MET A 68 -3.79 -12.79 -3.73
N ALA A 69 -2.80 -11.90 -3.56
CA ALA A 69 -2.11 -11.28 -4.69
C ALA A 69 -1.42 -12.33 -5.58
N GLN A 70 -0.76 -13.33 -4.98
CA GLN A 70 -0.12 -14.42 -5.72
C GLN A 70 -1.15 -15.26 -6.51
N LEU A 71 -2.31 -15.54 -5.90
CA LEU A 71 -3.39 -16.27 -6.60
C LEU A 71 -3.92 -15.47 -7.80
N ALA A 72 -4.12 -14.16 -7.63
CA ALA A 72 -4.56 -13.28 -8.72
C ALA A 72 -3.51 -13.22 -9.85
N LEU A 73 -2.22 -13.11 -9.51
CA LEU A 73 -1.13 -13.17 -10.51
C LEU A 73 -1.16 -14.45 -11.34
N LYS A 74 -1.36 -15.61 -10.70
CA LYS A 74 -1.46 -16.92 -11.39
C LYS A 74 -2.63 -16.99 -12.37
N GLN A 75 -3.66 -16.15 -12.17
CA GLN A 75 -4.79 -16.00 -13.08
C GLN A 75 -4.58 -14.91 -14.14
N GLY A 76 -3.40 -14.30 -14.19
CA GLY A 76 -3.06 -13.27 -15.18
C GLY A 76 -3.48 -11.85 -14.81
N PHE A 77 -3.92 -11.60 -13.58
CA PHE A 77 -4.23 -10.26 -13.12
C PHE A 77 -2.96 -9.51 -12.68
N THR A 78 -2.85 -8.26 -13.07
CA THR A 78 -1.99 -7.30 -12.38
C THR A 78 -2.65 -6.93 -11.06
N VAL A 79 -1.90 -6.92 -9.96
CA VAL A 79 -2.44 -6.60 -8.64
C VAL A 79 -1.98 -5.21 -8.20
N VAL A 80 -2.91 -4.41 -7.71
CA VAL A 80 -2.62 -3.13 -7.04
C VAL A 80 -3.08 -3.24 -5.59
N ALA A 81 -2.11 -3.24 -4.67
CA ALA A 81 -2.33 -3.45 -3.25
C ALA A 81 -2.02 -2.18 -2.44
N SER A 82 -2.85 -1.85 -1.45
CA SER A 82 -2.70 -0.68 -0.57
C SER A 82 -2.78 -1.09 0.90
N PHE A 83 -1.63 -1.06 1.60
CA PHE A 83 -1.49 -1.48 3.00
C PHE A 83 -0.56 -0.53 3.76
N ILE A 84 -0.67 -0.46 5.08
CA ILE A 84 0.30 0.32 5.88
C ILE A 84 1.67 -0.35 5.85
N SER A 85 1.76 -1.67 6.06
CA SER A 85 3.00 -2.46 6.12
C SER A 85 4.12 -1.74 6.90
N PRO A 86 3.89 -1.46 8.22
CA PRO A 86 4.66 -0.44 8.93
C PRO A 86 6.11 -0.83 9.21
N GLU A 87 6.40 -2.10 9.36
CA GLU A 87 7.71 -2.62 9.75
C GLU A 87 8.34 -3.41 8.59
N GLU A 88 9.66 -3.50 8.56
CA GLU A 88 10.38 -4.20 7.49
C GLU A 88 9.98 -5.67 7.41
N ILE A 89 9.75 -6.31 8.55
CA ILE A 89 9.31 -7.71 8.60
C ILE A 89 7.99 -7.96 7.83
N HIS A 90 7.08 -6.97 7.81
CA HIS A 90 5.86 -7.04 7.01
C HIS A 90 6.17 -6.98 5.51
N ARG A 91 7.08 -6.09 5.11
CA ARG A 91 7.52 -5.91 3.72
C ARG A 91 8.32 -7.11 3.22
N GLU A 92 9.18 -7.65 4.06
CA GLU A 92 9.90 -8.92 3.79
C GLU A 92 8.94 -10.09 3.58
N LYS A 93 7.85 -10.17 4.38
CA LYS A 93 6.82 -11.19 4.19
C LYS A 93 6.18 -11.07 2.81
N VAL A 94 5.86 -9.87 2.35
CA VAL A 94 5.32 -9.63 1.00
C VAL A 94 6.31 -10.10 -0.06
N ARG A 95 7.59 -9.70 0.05
CA ARG A 95 8.64 -10.10 -0.90
C ARG A 95 8.87 -11.63 -0.88
N SER A 96 8.81 -12.25 0.28
CA SER A 96 9.01 -13.71 0.39
C SER A 96 7.93 -14.53 -0.32
N VAL A 97 6.68 -14.01 -0.38
CA VAL A 97 5.56 -14.65 -1.06
C VAL A 97 5.56 -14.37 -2.56
N LEU A 98 5.83 -13.12 -2.94
CA LEU A 98 5.63 -12.63 -4.30
C LEU A 98 6.91 -12.61 -5.15
N GLY A 99 8.08 -12.68 -4.53
CA GLY A 99 9.38 -12.72 -5.20
C GLY A 99 9.61 -11.54 -6.14
N GLU A 100 10.09 -11.82 -7.33
CA GLU A 100 10.39 -10.82 -8.38
C GLU A 100 9.15 -10.13 -8.97
N TYR A 101 7.96 -10.61 -8.67
CA TYR A 101 6.72 -10.05 -9.23
C TYR A 101 6.22 -8.82 -8.47
N VAL A 102 6.75 -8.52 -7.28
CA VAL A 102 6.30 -7.39 -6.48
C VAL A 102 7.20 -6.17 -6.66
N GLU A 103 6.55 -5.03 -6.82
CA GLU A 103 7.14 -3.70 -6.71
C GLU A 103 6.62 -3.04 -5.45
N MET A 104 7.51 -2.80 -4.51
CA MET A 104 7.20 -2.08 -3.27
C MET A 104 7.27 -0.58 -3.54
N ILE A 105 6.18 0.14 -3.25
CA ILE A 105 6.05 1.57 -3.52
C ILE A 105 5.76 2.29 -2.20
N PHE A 106 6.76 2.99 -1.68
CA PHE A 106 6.60 3.81 -0.49
C PHE A 106 5.88 5.12 -0.82
N VAL A 107 4.66 5.28 -0.30
CA VAL A 107 3.88 6.51 -0.39
C VAL A 107 4.24 7.38 0.79
N ASP A 108 5.14 8.32 0.53
CA ASP A 108 5.72 9.19 1.53
C ASP A 108 4.90 10.46 1.72
N ALA A 109 4.55 10.72 2.96
CA ALA A 109 3.96 11.98 3.40
C ALA A 109 4.41 12.26 4.83
N SER A 110 4.62 13.53 5.15
CA SER A 110 4.93 13.94 6.52
C SER A 110 3.77 13.59 7.46
N ILE A 111 4.10 13.32 8.72
CA ILE A 111 3.08 13.04 9.73
C ILE A 111 2.08 14.19 9.87
N ASP A 112 2.54 15.43 9.70
CA ASP A 112 1.71 16.64 9.76
C ASP A 112 0.73 16.71 8.60
N THR A 113 1.17 16.35 7.39
CA THR A 113 0.29 16.19 6.23
C THR A 113 -0.75 15.10 6.45
N CYS A 114 -0.34 13.94 6.99
CA CYS A 114 -1.26 12.85 7.30
C CYS A 114 -2.31 13.25 8.34
N ARG A 115 -1.91 13.96 9.40
CA ARG A 115 -2.82 14.51 10.43
C ARG A 115 -3.79 15.53 9.86
N THR A 116 -3.30 16.44 9.02
CA THR A 116 -4.15 17.47 8.39
C THR A 116 -5.20 16.85 7.48
N ARG A 117 -4.83 15.80 6.75
CA ARG A 117 -5.76 15.08 5.86
C ARG A 117 -6.81 14.29 6.64
N ASP A 118 -6.41 13.57 7.65
CA ASP A 118 -7.18 12.70 8.56
C ASP A 118 -8.55 12.23 8.05
N VAL A 119 -8.61 11.76 6.82
CA VAL A 119 -9.83 11.41 6.06
C VAL A 119 -10.74 10.44 6.82
N LYS A 120 -10.16 9.63 7.71
CA LYS A 120 -10.88 8.62 8.51
C LYS A 120 -11.12 9.05 9.96
N GLY A 121 -10.68 10.24 10.36
CA GLY A 121 -10.76 10.73 11.74
C GLY A 121 -9.91 9.93 12.73
N LEU A 122 -8.96 9.14 12.26
CA LEU A 122 -8.16 8.25 13.12
C LEU A 122 -7.17 9.02 13.99
N TYR A 123 -6.53 10.07 13.45
CA TYR A 123 -5.62 10.91 14.23
C TYR A 123 -6.35 11.64 15.36
N GLN A 124 -7.57 12.14 15.10
CA GLN A 124 -8.43 12.70 16.14
C GLN A 124 -8.80 11.68 17.22
N GLN A 125 -9.04 10.42 16.85
CA GLN A 125 -9.33 9.35 17.80
C GLN A 125 -8.10 8.99 18.67
N VAL A 126 -6.90 9.05 18.09
CA VAL A 126 -5.64 8.88 18.83
C VAL A 126 -5.45 10.02 19.86
N GLU A 127 -5.67 11.27 19.46
CA GLU A 127 -5.57 12.44 20.35
C GLU A 127 -6.57 12.39 21.50
N LYS A 128 -7.76 11.83 21.27
CA LYS A 128 -8.77 11.57 22.31
C LYS A 128 -8.47 10.36 23.18
N GLY A 129 -7.37 9.62 22.90
CA GLY A 129 -6.98 8.42 23.65
C GLY A 129 -7.82 7.16 23.34
N ASN A 130 -8.65 7.21 22.32
CA ASN A 130 -9.52 6.08 21.93
C ASN A 130 -8.75 4.99 21.17
N ILE A 131 -7.61 5.32 20.54
CA ILE A 131 -6.72 4.38 19.84
C ILE A 131 -5.35 4.42 20.52
N LYS A 132 -4.90 3.30 21.06
CA LYS A 132 -3.64 3.22 21.84
C LYS A 132 -2.41 2.88 20.98
N GLU A 133 -2.56 2.09 19.92
CA GLU A 133 -1.47 1.61 19.06
C GLU A 133 -1.70 2.05 17.61
N PHE A 134 -1.33 3.29 17.32
CA PHE A 134 -1.50 3.88 16.01
C PHE A 134 -0.15 4.12 15.33
N THR A 135 0.03 3.51 14.18
CA THR A 135 1.27 3.57 13.40
C THR A 135 1.68 4.99 13.06
N GLY A 136 2.92 5.34 13.38
CA GLY A 136 3.50 6.66 13.16
C GLY A 136 3.22 7.69 14.27
N VAL A 137 2.42 7.33 15.30
CA VAL A 137 2.18 8.19 16.48
C VAL A 137 2.57 7.47 17.77
N SER A 138 1.92 6.36 18.10
CA SER A 138 2.17 5.56 19.31
C SER A 138 2.67 4.15 19.02
N ALA A 139 2.70 3.74 17.75
CA ALA A 139 3.34 2.53 17.27
C ALA A 139 4.35 2.88 16.17
N PRO A 140 5.44 2.11 16.01
CA PRO A 140 6.51 2.42 15.07
C PRO A 140 6.06 2.35 13.61
N PHE A 141 6.73 3.14 12.78
CA PHE A 141 6.79 2.99 11.33
C PHE A 141 8.26 3.00 10.94
N GLU A 142 8.76 1.87 10.46
CA GLU A 142 10.13 1.75 10.00
C GLU A 142 10.27 2.31 8.59
N MET A 143 11.14 3.31 8.43
CA MET A 143 11.41 3.89 7.13
C MET A 143 12.01 2.84 6.19
N PRO A 144 11.55 2.77 4.93
CA PRO A 144 12.10 1.83 3.97
C PRO A 144 13.53 2.16 3.58
N ASN A 145 14.24 1.17 3.04
CA ASN A 145 15.56 1.36 2.48
C ASN A 145 15.54 2.31 1.28
N MET A 146 16.70 2.95 1.01
CA MET A 146 16.84 3.95 -0.07
C MET A 146 16.59 3.38 -1.48
N GLU A 147 16.67 2.07 -1.65
CA GLU A 147 16.50 1.37 -2.94
C GLU A 147 15.02 1.18 -3.33
N GLU A 148 14.08 1.36 -2.39
CA GLU A 148 12.66 1.23 -2.69
C GLU A 148 12.12 2.45 -3.45
N LEU A 149 11.18 2.18 -4.36
CA LEU A 149 10.53 3.24 -5.11
C LEU A 149 9.71 4.13 -4.15
N ARG A 150 10.15 5.37 -4.01
CA ARG A 150 9.52 6.37 -3.15
C ARG A 150 8.77 7.40 -3.99
N ILE A 151 7.56 7.71 -3.58
CA ILE A 151 6.73 8.75 -4.16
C ILE A 151 6.20 9.68 -3.07
N SER A 152 6.58 10.96 -3.12
CA SER A 152 6.08 11.96 -2.18
C SER A 152 4.72 12.48 -2.61
N THR A 153 3.79 12.56 -1.66
CA THR A 153 2.46 13.15 -1.86
C THR A 153 2.30 14.50 -1.17
N ASP A 154 3.36 14.99 -0.50
CA ASP A 154 3.36 16.32 0.11
C ASP A 154 3.42 17.40 -0.96
N GLY A 155 2.40 18.27 -1.01
CA GLY A 155 2.33 19.37 -1.98
C GLY A 155 2.24 18.94 -3.45
N THR A 156 1.94 17.67 -3.72
CA THR A 156 1.95 17.08 -5.06
C THR A 156 0.56 16.59 -5.45
N THR A 157 0.18 16.72 -6.73
CA THR A 157 -1.09 16.22 -7.23
C THR A 157 -1.04 14.71 -7.46
N VAL A 158 -2.20 14.04 -7.35
CA VAL A 158 -2.34 12.61 -7.65
C VAL A 158 -1.92 12.30 -9.09
N GLU A 159 -2.31 13.14 -10.03
CA GLU A 159 -1.95 13.01 -11.46
C GLU A 159 -0.43 13.01 -11.67
N HIS A 160 0.28 13.95 -11.03
CA HIS A 160 1.74 14.00 -11.11
C HIS A 160 2.37 12.72 -10.54
N CYS A 161 1.91 12.26 -9.37
CA CYS A 161 2.41 11.02 -8.76
C CYS A 161 2.18 9.81 -9.68
N VAL A 162 0.99 9.69 -10.28
CA VAL A 162 0.68 8.62 -11.24
C VAL A 162 1.57 8.69 -12.47
N ASN A 163 1.86 9.89 -13.00
CA ASN A 163 2.76 10.05 -14.14
C ASN A 163 4.18 9.60 -13.81
N VAL A 164 4.71 9.97 -12.64
CA VAL A 164 6.04 9.52 -12.19
C VAL A 164 6.10 7.99 -12.05
N LEU A 165 5.09 7.39 -11.43
CA LEU A 165 5.00 5.93 -11.29
C LEU A 165 4.92 5.25 -12.66
N TRP A 166 4.12 5.80 -13.57
CA TRP A 166 3.97 5.27 -14.90
C TRP A 166 5.29 5.24 -15.69
N GLU A 167 6.02 6.34 -15.69
CA GLU A 167 7.34 6.42 -16.34
C GLU A 167 8.32 5.40 -15.77
N LYS A 168 8.41 5.30 -14.44
CA LYS A 168 9.36 4.41 -13.78
C LYS A 168 9.01 2.92 -13.89
N LEU A 169 7.73 2.58 -13.84
CA LEU A 169 7.29 1.18 -13.69
C LEU A 169 6.84 0.56 -15.00
N ILE A 170 6.36 1.37 -15.95
CA ILE A 170 5.76 0.90 -17.19
C ILE A 170 6.61 1.26 -18.40
N VAL A 171 6.98 2.54 -18.56
CA VAL A 171 7.73 2.99 -19.75
C VAL A 171 9.19 2.56 -19.70
N SER A 172 9.87 2.79 -18.58
CA SER A 172 11.32 2.50 -18.45
C SER A 172 11.68 1.02 -18.41
N ARG A 173 10.70 0.13 -18.39
CA ARG A 173 10.90 -1.34 -18.38
C ARG A 173 10.70 -2.01 -19.74
N LYS A 174 10.35 -1.23 -20.76
CA LYS A 174 10.33 -1.68 -22.16
C LYS A 174 11.72 -1.62 -22.77
#